data_4cb3d2486228315591b9c49f00a802c0
#
_entry.id   4cb3d2486228315591b9c49f00a802c0
#
_cell.length_a   1.000
_cell.length_b   1.000
_cell.length_c   1.000
_cell.angle_alpha   90.00
_cell.angle_beta   90.00
_cell.angle_gamma   90.00
#
_symmetry.space_group_name_H-M   'P 1'
#
loop_
_entity.id
_entity.type
_entity.pdbx_description
1 polymer ?
#
loop_
_entity_poly.entity_id
_entity_poly.type
_entity_poly.pdbx_seq_one_letter_code
_entity_poly.pdbx_strand_id
1 'polypeptide(L)'
;VTKWEAEKSYPEMDKLLKLCQIFDVTLDDLVQGDLTTSVPTAAVQAGAAVLREAAGGPPQDVCGYDEHMRAFAWKIAWGVFAILIGVALLMAVAGWAEATAPSLAGASLIPLFAGIAVGLGLIVTAAFQHTEFQRSHPFIQYVYTVEDRQRTQRLFAWLLVAGIALVFTGIVLTALTDSLSEFVQTEAAALMMGLIAVGVWCIVYGSMMLGRLNIANYNDAREQAIAESDEGKVIVNSDAAALRAMYTDEQICALLGVPEASDEEIERARARIERKRRKDQLTSGLCACIMIVATIAGLVMLFVPEYETPYFWLAWAIGGLL
;
A
#
# COMPACT_ATOMS: atom_id res chain seq x y z
N VAL A 1 38.31 9.11 25.94
CA VAL A 1 38.15 9.11 27.39
C VAL A 1 38.30 10.55 27.90
N THR A 2 39.37 11.23 27.61
CA THR A 2 39.65 12.59 28.09
C THR A 2 38.60 13.67 27.75
N LYS A 3 37.83 13.52 26.69
CA LYS A 3 36.74 14.46 26.34
C LYS A 3 35.49 14.23 27.16
N TRP A 4 35.25 13.02 27.62
CA TRP A 4 34.10 12.65 28.45
C TRP A 4 34.36 13.09 29.91
N GLU A 5 35.58 12.86 30.42
CA GLU A 5 36.01 13.30 31.75
C GLU A 5 36.01 14.83 31.88
N ALA A 6 36.12 15.56 30.77
CA ALA A 6 36.08 17.01 30.71
C ALA A 6 34.67 17.60 30.46
N GLU A 7 33.61 16.77 30.50
CA GLU A 7 32.21 17.15 30.25
C GLU A 7 31.93 17.83 28.88
N LYS A 8 32.86 17.67 27.91
CA LYS A 8 32.76 18.33 26.59
C LYS A 8 32.01 17.54 25.56
N SER A 9 31.70 16.26 25.81
CA SER A 9 30.87 15.41 24.93
C SER A 9 30.40 14.19 25.69
N TYR A 10 29.18 13.70 25.32
CA TYR A 10 28.66 12.44 25.83
C TYR A 10 29.19 11.27 24.95
N PRO A 11 29.37 10.05 25.54
CA PRO A 11 29.67 8.85 24.78
C PRO A 11 28.55 8.51 23.81
N GLU A 12 28.90 7.91 22.68
CA GLU A 12 27.91 7.34 21.76
C GLU A 12 27.11 6.21 22.45
N MET A 13 25.83 6.03 22.09
CA MET A 13 24.90 5.08 22.71
C MET A 13 25.48 3.66 22.82
N ASP A 14 26.18 3.19 21.77
CA ASP A 14 26.85 1.88 21.77
C ASP A 14 27.91 1.73 22.86
N LYS A 15 28.58 2.80 23.22
CA LYS A 15 29.61 2.82 24.29
C LYS A 15 28.95 2.89 25.65
N LEU A 16 27.85 3.62 25.80
CA LEU A 16 27.05 3.64 27.02
C LEU A 16 26.48 2.25 27.33
N LEU A 17 25.94 1.54 26.35
CA LEU A 17 25.45 0.18 26.53
C LEU A 17 26.57 -0.80 26.95
N LYS A 18 27.80 -0.64 26.41
CA LYS A 18 28.95 -1.44 26.84
C LYS A 18 29.38 -1.10 28.28
N LEU A 19 29.30 0.15 28.68
CA LEU A 19 29.58 0.57 30.05
C LEU A 19 28.54 -0.01 31.02
N CYS A 20 27.27 0.01 30.67
CA CYS A 20 26.21 -0.66 31.45
C CYS A 20 26.48 -2.16 31.62
N GLN A 21 27.00 -2.83 30.58
CA GLN A 21 27.40 -4.25 30.68
C GLN A 21 28.63 -4.49 31.55
N ILE A 22 29.61 -3.58 31.54
CA ILE A 22 30.86 -3.74 32.31
C ILE A 22 30.60 -3.46 33.79
N PHE A 23 29.75 -2.48 34.10
CA PHE A 23 29.43 -2.07 35.48
C PHE A 23 28.19 -2.74 36.06
N ASP A 24 27.51 -3.58 35.28
CA ASP A 24 26.26 -4.29 35.65
C ASP A 24 25.16 -3.37 36.19
N VAL A 25 25.02 -2.18 35.56
CA VAL A 25 24.07 -1.13 35.94
C VAL A 25 23.09 -0.86 34.78
N THR A 26 21.91 -0.29 35.09
CA THR A 26 20.98 0.15 34.05
C THR A 26 21.48 1.45 33.40
N LEU A 27 20.97 1.73 32.18
CA LEU A 27 21.33 2.99 31.49
C LEU A 27 20.85 4.21 32.29
N ASP A 28 19.71 4.10 32.96
CA ASP A 28 19.14 5.16 33.81
C ASP A 28 20.04 5.42 35.02
N ASP A 29 20.52 4.39 35.70
CA ASP A 29 21.42 4.49 36.83
C ASP A 29 22.75 5.13 36.40
N LEU A 30 23.24 4.77 35.20
CA LEU A 30 24.48 5.29 34.65
C LEU A 30 24.36 6.79 34.27
N VAL A 31 23.19 7.20 33.77
CA VAL A 31 22.95 8.60 33.32
C VAL A 31 22.55 9.51 34.47
N GLN A 32 21.77 9.00 35.42
CA GLN A 32 21.33 9.78 36.60
C GLN A 32 22.37 9.81 37.71
N GLY A 33 23.39 8.95 37.65
CA GLY A 33 24.50 8.96 38.58
C GLY A 33 24.17 8.39 39.99
N ASP A 34 22.99 7.76 40.16
CA ASP A 34 22.60 7.14 41.43
C ASP A 34 22.80 5.64 41.39
N LEU A 35 23.95 5.17 41.82
CA LEU A 35 24.30 3.74 41.87
C LEU A 35 23.93 3.07 43.21
N THR A 36 23.20 3.75 44.09
CA THR A 36 22.90 3.29 45.44
C THR A 36 21.63 2.42 45.53
N THR A 37 20.76 2.44 44.53
CA THR A 37 19.54 1.67 44.46
C THR A 37 19.60 0.58 43.39
N SER A 38 20.52 -0.37 43.52
CA SER A 38 20.56 -1.54 42.62
C SER A 38 19.41 -2.50 42.91
N VAL A 39 18.46 -2.58 41.99
CA VAL A 39 17.43 -3.61 41.96
C VAL A 39 18.09 -4.98 41.72
N PRO A 40 17.64 -6.08 42.36
CA PRO A 40 18.31 -7.38 42.25
C PRO A 40 18.46 -7.85 40.80
N THR A 41 19.69 -8.12 40.43
CA THR A 41 20.18 -8.55 39.09
C THR A 41 19.33 -9.60 38.37
N ALA A 42 18.57 -10.44 39.10
CA ALA A 42 17.75 -11.48 38.53
C ALA A 42 16.53 -10.96 37.72
N ALA A 43 15.91 -9.86 38.15
CA ALA A 43 14.75 -9.27 37.44
C ALA A 43 15.21 -8.47 36.19
N VAL A 44 16.38 -7.82 36.30
CA VAL A 44 17.00 -7.09 35.15
C VAL A 44 17.55 -8.08 34.12
N GLN A 45 18.11 -9.21 34.56
CA GLN A 45 18.57 -10.28 33.64
C GLN A 45 17.42 -10.97 32.94
N ALA A 46 16.27 -11.21 33.59
CA ALA A 46 15.10 -11.74 32.95
C ALA A 46 14.50 -10.75 31.92
N GLY A 47 14.43 -9.46 32.26
CA GLY A 47 14.01 -8.40 31.32
C GLY A 47 15.00 -8.21 30.17
N ALA A 48 16.31 -8.23 30.44
CA ALA A 48 17.35 -8.14 29.41
C ALA A 48 17.46 -9.41 28.55
N ALA A 49 17.14 -10.60 29.09
CA ALA A 49 17.04 -11.84 28.33
C ALA A 49 15.84 -11.80 27.38
N VAL A 50 14.68 -11.32 27.83
CA VAL A 50 13.49 -11.11 26.99
C VAL A 50 13.77 -10.04 25.92
N LEU A 51 14.48 -8.94 26.27
CA LEU A 51 14.89 -7.93 25.29
C LEU A 51 16.02 -8.41 24.35
N ARG A 52 16.89 -9.32 24.80
CA ARG A 52 17.91 -9.96 23.94
C ARG A 52 17.31 -11.04 23.03
N GLU A 53 16.32 -11.80 23.49
CA GLU A 53 15.54 -12.69 22.61
C GLU A 53 14.71 -11.87 21.61
N ALA A 54 14.19 -10.73 21.99
CA ALA A 54 13.53 -9.79 21.10
C ALA A 54 14.51 -9.03 20.16
N ALA A 55 15.75 -8.80 20.58
CA ALA A 55 16.77 -8.06 19.80
C ALA A 55 17.73 -8.94 19.01
N GLY A 56 17.72 -10.25 19.20
CA GLY A 56 18.72 -11.19 18.65
C GLY A 56 18.25 -12.09 17.51
N GLY A 57 16.96 -12.11 17.18
CA GLY A 57 16.43 -12.79 16.00
C GLY A 57 16.05 -11.81 14.89
N PRO A 58 16.05 -12.22 13.61
CA PRO A 58 15.40 -11.42 12.59
C PRO A 58 13.95 -11.13 13.01
N PRO A 59 13.40 -9.92 12.76
CA PRO A 59 12.04 -9.59 13.14
C PRO A 59 11.10 -10.64 12.55
N GLN A 60 10.37 -11.34 13.41
CA GLN A 60 9.53 -12.46 13.00
C GLN A 60 8.11 -11.96 12.75
N ASP A 61 7.57 -12.27 11.58
CA ASP A 61 6.17 -12.01 11.25
C ASP A 61 5.26 -12.97 12.01
N VAL A 62 4.75 -12.52 13.17
CA VAL A 62 3.91 -13.34 14.05
C VAL A 62 2.45 -13.40 13.55
N CYS A 63 2.01 -12.41 12.76
CA CYS A 63 0.62 -12.30 12.30
C CYS A 63 0.39 -12.79 10.86
N GLY A 64 1.44 -13.22 10.16
CA GLY A 64 1.34 -13.67 8.77
C GLY A 64 1.10 -12.55 7.75
N TYR A 65 1.49 -11.32 8.09
CA TYR A 65 1.33 -10.16 7.22
C TYR A 65 2.02 -10.31 5.87
N ASP A 66 3.26 -10.83 5.86
CA ASP A 66 4.05 -10.99 4.64
C ASP A 66 3.41 -12.00 3.68
N GLU A 67 2.92 -13.13 4.20
CA GLU A 67 2.21 -14.14 3.40
C GLU A 67 0.90 -13.58 2.86
N HIS A 68 0.11 -12.90 3.71
CA HIS A 68 -1.14 -12.27 3.31
C HIS A 68 -0.92 -11.24 2.19
N MET A 69 0.06 -10.35 2.34
CA MET A 69 0.36 -9.30 1.35
C MET A 69 0.90 -9.86 0.04
N ARG A 70 1.65 -10.96 0.06
CA ARG A 70 2.07 -11.69 -1.16
C ARG A 70 0.87 -12.29 -1.88
N ALA A 71 -0.02 -12.96 -1.14
CA ALA A 71 -1.23 -13.55 -1.71
C ALA A 71 -2.16 -12.45 -2.30
N PHE A 72 -2.28 -11.32 -1.60
CA PHE A 72 -3.01 -10.16 -2.08
C PHE A 72 -2.43 -9.60 -3.37
N ALA A 73 -1.12 -9.33 -3.41
CA ALA A 73 -0.41 -8.84 -4.60
C ALA A 73 -0.59 -9.79 -5.80
N TRP A 74 -0.49 -11.09 -5.57
CA TRP A 74 -0.69 -12.12 -6.60
C TRP A 74 -2.09 -12.08 -7.19
N LYS A 75 -3.13 -12.05 -6.35
CA LYS A 75 -4.53 -12.03 -6.79
C LYS A 75 -4.87 -10.76 -7.56
N ILE A 76 -4.41 -9.60 -7.09
CA ILE A 76 -4.63 -8.32 -7.80
C ILE A 76 -3.95 -8.31 -9.16
N ALA A 77 -2.67 -8.71 -9.23
CA ALA A 77 -1.92 -8.74 -10.50
C ALA A 77 -2.57 -9.68 -11.52
N TRP A 78 -2.97 -10.89 -11.11
CA TRP A 78 -3.67 -11.84 -11.98
C TRP A 78 -5.09 -11.39 -12.33
N GLY A 79 -5.77 -10.68 -11.44
CA GLY A 79 -7.08 -10.11 -11.74
C GLY A 79 -7.00 -9.06 -12.85
N VAL A 80 -6.04 -8.15 -12.79
CA VAL A 80 -5.80 -7.15 -13.84
C VAL A 80 -5.35 -7.83 -15.14
N PHE A 81 -4.46 -8.82 -15.07
CA PHE A 81 -4.02 -9.59 -16.23
C PHE A 81 -5.18 -10.30 -16.92
N ALA A 82 -6.08 -10.93 -16.17
CA ALA A 82 -7.23 -11.64 -16.73
C ALA A 82 -8.16 -10.72 -17.55
N ILE A 83 -8.36 -9.49 -17.08
CA ILE A 83 -9.16 -8.50 -17.81
C ILE A 83 -8.47 -8.11 -19.11
N LEU A 84 -7.17 -7.78 -19.06
CA LEU A 84 -6.41 -7.33 -20.23
C LEU A 84 -6.22 -8.44 -21.26
N ILE A 85 -5.95 -9.67 -20.83
CA ILE A 85 -5.84 -10.80 -21.76
C ILE A 85 -7.19 -11.15 -22.38
N GLY A 86 -8.30 -10.92 -21.67
CA GLY A 86 -9.65 -11.03 -22.22
C GLY A 86 -9.88 -10.08 -23.39
N VAL A 87 -9.35 -8.85 -23.31
CA VAL A 87 -9.38 -7.89 -24.41
C VAL A 87 -8.50 -8.34 -25.59
N ALA A 88 -7.29 -8.83 -25.32
CA ALA A 88 -6.40 -9.36 -26.35
C ALA A 88 -7.05 -10.53 -27.12
N LEU A 89 -7.67 -11.45 -26.39
CA LEU A 89 -8.36 -12.60 -26.96
C LEU A 89 -9.63 -12.18 -27.73
N LEU A 90 -10.35 -11.15 -27.28
CA LEU A 90 -11.45 -10.55 -28.05
C LEU A 90 -10.95 -10.15 -29.44
N MET A 91 -9.84 -9.39 -29.50
CA MET A 91 -9.29 -8.90 -30.77
C MET A 91 -8.83 -10.06 -31.68
N ALA A 92 -8.11 -11.04 -31.14
CA ALA A 92 -7.64 -12.20 -31.88
C ALA A 92 -8.79 -13.04 -32.42
N VAL A 93 -9.82 -13.33 -31.61
CA VAL A 93 -10.97 -14.11 -32.05
C VAL A 93 -11.82 -13.34 -33.07
N ALA A 94 -11.95 -12.01 -32.90
CA ALA A 94 -12.68 -11.19 -33.88
C ALA A 94 -11.96 -11.18 -35.25
N GLY A 95 -10.65 -10.95 -35.29
CA GLY A 95 -9.85 -10.97 -36.53
C GLY A 95 -9.91 -12.35 -37.23
N TRP A 96 -9.77 -13.42 -36.43
CA TRP A 96 -9.92 -14.77 -36.99
C TRP A 96 -11.34 -15.06 -37.53
N ALA A 97 -12.37 -14.63 -36.81
CA ALA A 97 -13.77 -14.85 -37.23
C ALA A 97 -14.10 -14.06 -38.49
N GLU A 98 -13.67 -12.83 -38.62
CA GLU A 98 -13.85 -12.02 -39.85
C GLU A 98 -13.19 -12.67 -41.06
N ALA A 99 -12.02 -13.25 -40.91
CA ALA A 99 -11.27 -13.87 -41.99
C ALA A 99 -11.82 -15.25 -42.40
N THR A 100 -12.39 -16.02 -41.46
CA THR A 100 -12.71 -17.44 -41.70
C THR A 100 -14.17 -17.82 -41.49
N ALA A 101 -14.87 -17.21 -40.54
CA ALA A 101 -16.20 -17.58 -40.11
C ALA A 101 -17.01 -16.38 -39.58
N PRO A 102 -17.48 -15.46 -40.47
CA PRO A 102 -18.18 -14.23 -40.05
C PRO A 102 -19.41 -14.45 -39.16
N SER A 103 -20.05 -15.60 -39.28
CA SER A 103 -21.20 -16.01 -38.44
C SER A 103 -20.83 -16.19 -36.95
N LEU A 104 -19.55 -16.39 -36.64
CA LEU A 104 -19.03 -16.56 -35.28
C LEU A 104 -18.44 -15.26 -34.67
N ALA A 105 -18.55 -14.13 -35.35
CA ALA A 105 -18.00 -12.85 -34.88
C ALA A 105 -18.50 -12.50 -33.47
N GLY A 106 -19.75 -12.80 -33.12
CA GLY A 106 -20.28 -12.60 -31.77
C GLY A 106 -19.63 -13.45 -30.67
N ALA A 107 -18.99 -14.58 -31.03
CA ALA A 107 -18.29 -15.41 -30.06
C ALA A 107 -16.99 -14.75 -29.52
N SER A 108 -16.46 -13.71 -30.19
CA SER A 108 -15.33 -12.92 -29.75
C SER A 108 -15.56 -12.21 -28.40
N LEU A 109 -16.84 -11.98 -28.04
CA LEU A 109 -17.20 -11.39 -26.74
C LEU A 109 -17.03 -12.37 -25.57
N ILE A 110 -17.00 -13.68 -25.82
CA ILE A 110 -16.90 -14.69 -24.74
C ILE A 110 -15.60 -14.53 -23.94
N PRO A 111 -14.41 -14.50 -24.55
CA PRO A 111 -13.16 -14.33 -23.77
C PRO A 111 -13.09 -13.00 -23.05
N LEU A 112 -13.67 -11.92 -23.57
CA LEU A 112 -13.75 -10.63 -22.89
C LEU A 112 -14.56 -10.75 -21.60
N PHE A 113 -15.80 -11.24 -21.67
CA PHE A 113 -16.64 -11.37 -20.49
C PHE A 113 -16.08 -12.39 -19.48
N ALA A 114 -15.48 -13.48 -19.96
CA ALA A 114 -14.80 -14.44 -19.11
C ALA A 114 -13.60 -13.79 -18.38
N GLY A 115 -12.77 -13.02 -19.08
CA GLY A 115 -11.65 -12.27 -18.51
C GLY A 115 -12.10 -11.26 -17.46
N ILE A 116 -13.17 -10.51 -17.74
CA ILE A 116 -13.77 -9.57 -16.78
C ILE A 116 -14.31 -10.30 -15.56
N ALA A 117 -15.06 -11.38 -15.73
CA ALA A 117 -15.66 -12.13 -14.62
C ALA A 117 -14.58 -12.73 -13.70
N VAL A 118 -13.56 -13.38 -14.27
CA VAL A 118 -12.43 -13.95 -13.52
C VAL A 118 -11.63 -12.83 -12.84
N GLY A 119 -11.31 -11.76 -13.57
CA GLY A 119 -10.53 -10.65 -13.06
C GLY A 119 -11.22 -9.94 -11.89
N LEU A 120 -12.49 -9.59 -12.03
CA LEU A 120 -13.28 -9.00 -10.94
C LEU A 120 -13.43 -9.98 -9.76
N GLY A 121 -13.66 -11.26 -10.03
CA GLY A 121 -13.73 -12.29 -9.01
C GLY A 121 -12.46 -12.33 -8.14
N LEU A 122 -11.28 -12.30 -8.75
CA LEU A 122 -10.00 -12.28 -8.04
C LEU A 122 -9.79 -10.98 -7.26
N ILE A 123 -10.08 -9.83 -7.87
CA ILE A 123 -9.88 -8.52 -7.23
C ILE A 123 -10.83 -8.34 -6.05
N VAL A 124 -12.11 -8.65 -6.21
CA VAL A 124 -13.12 -8.48 -5.17
C VAL A 124 -12.85 -9.42 -3.99
N THR A 125 -12.53 -10.69 -4.26
CA THR A 125 -12.19 -11.64 -3.19
C THR A 125 -10.91 -11.23 -2.45
N ALA A 126 -9.92 -10.72 -3.17
CA ALA A 126 -8.69 -10.20 -2.56
C ALA A 126 -8.99 -8.98 -1.67
N ALA A 127 -9.81 -8.04 -2.12
CA ALA A 127 -10.20 -6.86 -1.36
C ALA A 127 -10.95 -7.23 -0.06
N PHE A 128 -11.91 -8.16 -0.12
CA PHE A 128 -12.61 -8.63 1.09
C PHE A 128 -11.66 -9.30 2.09
N GLN A 129 -10.77 -10.18 1.62
CA GLN A 129 -9.78 -10.83 2.48
C GLN A 129 -8.83 -9.83 3.11
N HIS A 130 -8.42 -8.80 2.35
CA HIS A 130 -7.55 -7.75 2.86
C HIS A 130 -8.25 -6.89 3.92
N THR A 131 -9.53 -6.54 3.69
CA THR A 131 -10.33 -5.79 4.68
C THR A 131 -10.52 -6.58 5.96
N GLU A 132 -10.78 -7.89 5.87
CA GLU A 132 -10.93 -8.75 7.03
C GLU A 132 -9.61 -8.90 7.79
N PHE A 133 -8.49 -9.04 7.07
CA PHE A 133 -7.15 -9.05 7.67
C PHE A 133 -6.84 -7.74 8.39
N GLN A 134 -7.20 -6.58 7.80
CA GLN A 134 -7.02 -5.28 8.43
C GLN A 134 -7.88 -5.10 9.70
N ARG A 135 -9.05 -5.73 9.76
CA ARG A 135 -9.90 -5.70 10.96
C ARG A 135 -9.31 -6.54 12.11
N SER A 136 -8.77 -7.72 11.78
CA SER A 136 -8.16 -8.62 12.77
C SER A 136 -6.76 -8.17 13.23
N HIS A 137 -6.01 -7.45 12.35
CA HIS A 137 -4.65 -6.98 12.64
C HIS A 137 -4.55 -5.48 12.32
N PRO A 138 -5.12 -4.61 13.18
CA PRO A 138 -5.23 -3.17 12.89
C PRO A 138 -3.87 -2.46 12.85
N PHE A 139 -2.89 -2.93 13.64
CA PHE A 139 -1.55 -2.36 13.69
C PHE A 139 -0.51 -3.46 13.62
N ILE A 140 0.50 -3.26 12.77
CA ILE A 140 1.56 -4.23 12.52
C ILE A 140 2.91 -3.59 12.87
N GLN A 141 3.75 -4.36 13.58
CA GLN A 141 5.12 -3.97 13.87
C GLN A 141 5.99 -4.13 12.63
N TYR A 142 7.08 -3.38 12.56
CA TYR A 142 8.00 -3.44 11.43
C TYR A 142 8.83 -4.73 11.47
N VAL A 143 8.63 -5.60 10.49
CA VAL A 143 9.22 -6.96 10.45
C VAL A 143 10.27 -7.14 9.34
N TYR A 144 10.51 -6.14 8.48
CA TYR A 144 11.42 -6.29 7.35
C TYR A 144 12.83 -5.85 7.65
N THR A 145 13.81 -6.64 7.21
CA THR A 145 15.23 -6.30 7.28
C THR A 145 15.64 -5.35 6.14
N VAL A 146 16.79 -4.71 6.29
CA VAL A 146 17.38 -3.88 5.21
C VAL A 146 17.64 -4.71 3.95
N GLU A 147 18.01 -5.98 4.12
CA GLU A 147 18.29 -6.93 3.03
C GLU A 147 17.00 -7.27 2.26
N ASP A 148 15.89 -7.53 2.96
CA ASP A 148 14.58 -7.77 2.34
C ASP A 148 14.13 -6.59 1.51
N ARG A 149 14.33 -5.38 2.03
CA ARG A 149 14.02 -4.14 1.33
C ARG A 149 14.83 -3.99 0.04
N GLN A 150 16.14 -4.19 0.12
CA GLN A 150 17.01 -4.10 -1.06
C GLN A 150 16.67 -5.17 -2.11
N ARG A 151 16.41 -6.41 -1.68
CA ARG A 151 16.00 -7.50 -2.57
C ARG A 151 14.70 -7.19 -3.30
N THR A 152 13.70 -6.70 -2.59
CA THR A 152 12.40 -6.36 -3.17
C THR A 152 12.51 -5.14 -4.10
N GLN A 153 13.29 -4.13 -3.76
CA GLN A 153 13.55 -2.99 -4.63
C GLN A 153 14.23 -3.40 -5.94
N ARG A 154 15.21 -4.32 -5.90
CA ARG A 154 15.84 -4.87 -7.13
C ARG A 154 14.83 -5.65 -7.97
N LEU A 155 14.01 -6.49 -7.33
CA LEU A 155 12.94 -7.22 -8.02
C LEU A 155 11.98 -6.27 -8.73
N PHE A 156 11.51 -5.24 -8.03
CA PHE A 156 10.64 -4.22 -8.60
C PHE A 156 11.28 -3.53 -9.80
N ALA A 157 12.54 -3.10 -9.68
CA ALA A 157 13.27 -2.43 -10.77
C ALA A 157 13.34 -3.32 -12.02
N TRP A 158 13.68 -4.61 -11.87
CA TRP A 158 13.71 -5.56 -12.99
C TRP A 158 12.34 -5.79 -13.61
N LEU A 159 11.29 -5.96 -12.79
CA LEU A 159 9.93 -6.14 -13.28
C LEU A 159 9.40 -4.88 -13.99
N LEU A 160 9.74 -3.70 -13.48
CA LEU A 160 9.38 -2.42 -14.12
C LEU A 160 10.03 -2.27 -15.49
N VAL A 161 11.34 -2.50 -15.59
CA VAL A 161 12.08 -2.43 -16.86
C VAL A 161 11.55 -3.48 -17.84
N ALA A 162 11.36 -4.71 -17.40
CA ALA A 162 10.80 -5.78 -18.23
C ALA A 162 9.37 -5.45 -18.72
N GLY A 163 8.52 -4.93 -17.83
CA GLY A 163 7.15 -4.51 -18.18
C GLY A 163 7.13 -3.40 -19.23
N ILE A 164 7.95 -2.37 -19.05
CA ILE A 164 8.08 -1.28 -20.03
C ILE A 164 8.63 -1.81 -21.37
N ALA A 165 9.65 -2.65 -21.36
CA ALA A 165 10.22 -3.24 -22.56
C ALA A 165 9.20 -4.07 -23.35
N LEU A 166 8.34 -4.85 -22.67
CA LEU A 166 7.27 -5.60 -23.31
C LEU A 166 6.23 -4.70 -23.98
N VAL A 167 5.85 -3.60 -23.34
CA VAL A 167 4.92 -2.61 -23.93
C VAL A 167 5.53 -2.00 -25.22
N PHE A 168 6.78 -1.56 -25.14
CA PHE A 168 7.47 -1.01 -26.33
C PHE A 168 7.63 -2.06 -27.45
N THR A 169 7.95 -3.30 -27.08
CA THR A 169 8.05 -4.39 -28.05
C THR A 169 6.72 -4.60 -28.80
N GLY A 170 5.60 -4.54 -28.09
CA GLY A 170 4.26 -4.61 -28.68
C GLY A 170 3.99 -3.47 -29.68
N ILE A 171 4.32 -2.23 -29.29
CA ILE A 171 4.15 -1.07 -30.16
C ILE A 171 5.00 -1.17 -31.42
N VAL A 172 6.28 -1.57 -31.30
CA VAL A 172 7.17 -1.75 -32.44
C VAL A 172 6.65 -2.85 -33.36
N LEU A 173 6.15 -3.96 -32.81
CA LEU A 173 5.61 -5.06 -33.59
C LEU A 173 4.43 -4.62 -34.46
N THR A 174 3.48 -3.85 -33.91
CA THR A 174 2.36 -3.32 -34.71
C THR A 174 2.82 -2.35 -35.79
N ALA A 175 3.79 -1.49 -35.49
CA ALA A 175 4.36 -0.58 -36.50
C ALA A 175 5.05 -1.30 -37.66
N LEU A 176 5.67 -2.46 -37.39
CA LEU A 176 6.30 -3.30 -38.44
C LEU A 176 5.28 -4.02 -39.32
N THR A 177 4.05 -4.24 -38.85
CA THR A 177 3.00 -4.93 -39.56
C THR A 177 2.03 -4.01 -40.33
N ASP A 178 2.22 -2.68 -40.23
CA ASP A 178 1.33 -1.66 -40.82
C ASP A 178 1.19 -1.78 -42.36
N SER A 179 2.21 -2.29 -43.06
CA SER A 179 2.18 -2.51 -44.49
C SER A 179 1.63 -3.87 -44.96
N LEU A 180 1.23 -4.73 -44.02
CA LEU A 180 0.73 -6.09 -44.29
C LEU A 180 -0.79 -6.12 -44.42
N SER A 181 -1.36 -7.31 -44.62
CA SER A 181 -2.82 -7.47 -44.75
C SER A 181 -3.56 -7.10 -43.45
N GLU A 182 -4.83 -6.67 -43.56
CA GLU A 182 -5.67 -6.32 -42.39
C GLU A 182 -5.75 -7.43 -41.34
N PHE A 183 -5.79 -8.69 -41.78
CA PHE A 183 -5.74 -9.83 -40.86
C PHE A 183 -4.46 -9.83 -40.00
N VAL A 184 -3.31 -9.67 -40.65
CA VAL A 184 -2.02 -9.64 -39.91
C VAL A 184 -1.92 -8.42 -38.98
N GLN A 185 -2.46 -7.27 -39.38
CA GLN A 185 -2.49 -6.08 -38.53
C GLN A 185 -3.37 -6.31 -37.28
N THR A 186 -4.56 -6.93 -37.45
CA THR A 186 -5.46 -7.24 -36.32
C THR A 186 -4.82 -8.23 -35.35
N GLU A 187 -4.18 -9.30 -35.87
CA GLU A 187 -3.50 -10.28 -35.01
C GLU A 187 -2.27 -9.67 -34.33
N ALA A 188 -1.54 -8.78 -34.99
CA ALA A 188 -0.44 -8.04 -34.39
C ALA A 188 -0.92 -7.11 -33.28
N ALA A 189 -2.06 -6.45 -33.44
CA ALA A 189 -2.69 -5.63 -32.41
C ALA A 189 -3.17 -6.48 -31.22
N ALA A 190 -3.71 -7.66 -31.45
CA ALA A 190 -4.07 -8.61 -30.42
C ALA A 190 -2.82 -9.08 -29.63
N LEU A 191 -1.73 -9.38 -30.34
CA LEU A 191 -0.46 -9.76 -29.73
C LEU A 191 0.15 -8.58 -28.91
N MET A 192 0.10 -7.36 -29.44
CA MET A 192 0.49 -6.15 -28.71
C MET A 192 -0.28 -6.04 -27.41
N MET A 193 -1.60 -6.21 -27.43
CA MET A 193 -2.44 -6.15 -26.23
C MET A 193 -2.07 -7.26 -25.23
N GLY A 194 -1.73 -8.46 -25.71
CA GLY A 194 -1.21 -9.54 -24.88
C GLY A 194 0.13 -9.20 -24.22
N LEU A 195 1.05 -8.59 -24.95
CA LEU A 195 2.34 -8.10 -24.39
C LEU A 195 2.13 -6.98 -23.37
N ILE A 196 1.17 -6.08 -23.62
CA ILE A 196 0.76 -5.05 -22.67
C ILE A 196 0.20 -5.71 -21.39
N ALA A 197 -0.64 -6.74 -21.51
CA ALA A 197 -1.19 -7.45 -20.36
C ALA A 197 -0.09 -8.05 -19.47
N VAL A 198 0.92 -8.68 -20.06
CA VAL A 198 2.08 -9.21 -19.31
C VAL A 198 2.92 -8.07 -18.73
N GLY A 199 3.16 -7.00 -19.47
CA GLY A 199 3.88 -5.83 -19.00
C GLY A 199 3.21 -5.16 -17.81
N VAL A 200 1.91 -4.97 -17.88
CA VAL A 200 1.11 -4.42 -16.77
C VAL A 200 1.11 -5.36 -15.56
N TRP A 201 1.01 -6.69 -15.78
CA TRP A 201 1.14 -7.67 -14.70
C TRP A 201 2.47 -7.52 -13.96
N CYS A 202 3.60 -7.41 -14.68
CA CYS A 202 4.91 -7.20 -14.08
C CYS A 202 4.97 -5.93 -13.23
N ILE A 203 4.43 -4.82 -13.74
CA ILE A 203 4.43 -3.52 -13.06
C ILE A 203 3.53 -3.57 -11.81
N VAL A 204 2.31 -4.10 -11.94
CA VAL A 204 1.36 -4.19 -10.81
C VAL A 204 1.89 -5.12 -9.74
N TYR A 205 2.34 -6.31 -10.10
CA TYR A 205 2.91 -7.25 -9.12
C TYR A 205 4.13 -6.67 -8.42
N GLY A 206 5.04 -6.08 -9.17
CA GLY A 206 6.25 -5.45 -8.62
C GLY A 206 5.94 -4.29 -7.67
N SER A 207 5.01 -3.40 -8.03
CA SER A 207 4.60 -2.27 -7.18
C SER A 207 3.89 -2.73 -5.91
N MET A 208 3.03 -3.75 -5.98
CA MET A 208 2.39 -4.34 -4.81
C MET A 208 3.40 -5.00 -3.87
N MET A 209 4.40 -5.71 -4.44
CA MET A 209 5.49 -6.30 -3.66
C MET A 209 6.38 -5.26 -2.99
N LEU A 210 6.59 -4.11 -3.62
CA LEU A 210 7.27 -2.97 -2.99
C LEU A 210 6.40 -2.32 -1.91
N GLY A 211 5.10 -2.15 -2.17
CA GLY A 211 4.12 -1.55 -1.25
C GLY A 211 4.00 -2.32 0.07
N ARG A 212 4.12 -3.67 0.06
CA ARG A 212 4.07 -4.49 1.28
C ARG A 212 5.15 -4.12 2.31
N LEU A 213 6.30 -3.61 1.86
CA LEU A 213 7.39 -3.19 2.76
C LEU A 213 7.07 -1.90 3.52
N ASN A 214 6.06 -1.18 3.09
CA ASN A 214 5.66 0.08 3.70
C ASN A 214 4.56 -0.16 4.74
N ILE A 215 4.93 -0.77 5.87
CA ILE A 215 4.03 -1.02 7.00
C ILE A 215 3.48 0.30 7.56
N ALA A 216 4.24 1.39 7.48
CA ALA A 216 3.75 2.70 7.88
C ALA A 216 2.49 3.09 7.10
N ASN A 217 2.48 2.90 5.78
CA ASN A 217 1.28 3.17 4.97
C ASN A 217 0.10 2.25 5.34
N TYR A 218 0.36 0.99 5.69
CA TYR A 218 -0.68 0.09 6.16
C TYR A 218 -1.32 0.59 7.46
N ASN A 219 -0.50 0.95 8.44
CA ASN A 219 -0.96 1.49 9.72
C ASN A 219 -1.65 2.86 9.54
N ASP A 220 -1.11 3.71 8.66
CA ASP A 220 -1.70 5.00 8.29
C ASP A 220 -3.06 4.85 7.60
N ALA A 221 -3.18 3.91 6.67
CA ALA A 221 -4.46 3.62 6.01
C ALA A 221 -5.51 3.11 7.01
N ARG A 222 -5.09 2.33 8.01
CA ARG A 222 -5.98 1.88 9.09
C ARG A 222 -6.43 3.04 9.98
N GLU A 223 -5.52 3.92 10.40
CA GLU A 223 -5.90 5.13 11.13
C GLU A 223 -6.89 6.00 10.35
N GLN A 224 -6.70 6.11 9.04
CA GLN A 224 -7.61 6.85 8.16
C GLN A 224 -8.98 6.18 8.10
N ALA A 225 -9.03 4.87 7.92
CA ALA A 225 -10.29 4.11 7.91
C ALA A 225 -11.04 4.25 9.26
N ILE A 226 -10.33 4.26 10.38
CA ILE A 226 -10.92 4.53 11.70
C ILE A 226 -11.44 5.98 11.76
N ALA A 227 -10.66 6.95 11.29
CA ALA A 227 -11.06 8.36 11.31
C ALA A 227 -12.33 8.65 10.48
N GLU A 228 -12.54 7.91 9.38
CA GLU A 228 -13.72 8.03 8.51
C GLU A 228 -14.94 7.24 9.05
N SER A 229 -14.71 6.21 9.87
CA SER A 229 -15.76 5.36 10.43
C SER A 229 -16.64 6.08 11.44
N ASP A 230 -17.81 5.51 11.73
CA ASP A 230 -18.67 6.00 12.79
C ASP A 230 -18.04 5.81 14.18
N GLU A 231 -17.24 4.74 14.36
CA GLU A 231 -16.44 4.54 15.57
C GLU A 231 -15.42 5.67 15.77
N GLY A 232 -14.75 6.11 14.70
CA GLY A 232 -13.85 7.27 14.75
C GLY A 232 -14.54 8.57 15.13
N LYS A 233 -15.81 8.76 14.72
CA LYS A 233 -16.62 9.91 15.16
C LYS A 233 -16.91 9.85 16.66
N VAL A 234 -17.22 8.64 17.18
CA VAL A 234 -17.44 8.42 18.62
C VAL A 234 -16.15 8.70 19.39
N ILE A 235 -15.02 8.18 18.93
CA ILE A 235 -13.70 8.38 19.56
C ILE A 235 -13.34 9.88 19.65
N VAL A 236 -13.51 10.63 18.57
CA VAL A 236 -13.19 12.06 18.55
C VAL A 236 -14.11 12.88 19.44
N ASN A 237 -15.39 12.51 19.52
CA ASN A 237 -16.40 13.25 20.29
C ASN A 237 -16.50 12.83 21.77
N SER A 238 -15.86 11.71 22.15
CA SER A 238 -15.89 11.19 23.54
C SER A 238 -14.59 11.56 24.27
N ASP A 239 -14.65 11.85 25.55
CA ASP A 239 -13.48 11.96 26.41
C ASP A 239 -12.95 10.58 26.84
N ALA A 240 -11.78 10.52 27.47
CA ALA A 240 -11.18 9.26 27.92
C ALA A 240 -12.08 8.48 28.89
N ALA A 241 -12.82 9.18 29.74
CA ALA A 241 -13.73 8.57 30.70
C ALA A 241 -14.95 7.93 29.99
N ALA A 242 -15.51 8.60 28.99
CA ALA A 242 -16.61 8.08 28.19
C ALA A 242 -16.17 6.87 27.33
N LEU A 243 -14.94 6.89 26.80
CA LEU A 243 -14.39 5.74 26.06
C LEU A 243 -14.24 4.51 26.96
N ARG A 244 -13.74 4.67 28.18
CA ARG A 244 -13.65 3.56 29.15
C ARG A 244 -14.99 3.05 29.65
N ALA A 245 -16.04 3.86 29.57
CA ALA A 245 -17.40 3.40 29.88
C ALA A 245 -18.00 2.54 28.77
N MET A 246 -17.51 2.69 27.53
CA MET A 246 -18.02 1.97 26.34
C MET A 246 -17.15 0.77 25.96
N TYR A 247 -15.84 0.84 26.19
CA TYR A 247 -14.86 -0.14 25.73
C TYR A 247 -13.93 -0.58 26.88
N THR A 248 -13.46 -1.82 26.85
CA THR A 248 -12.42 -2.29 27.76
C THR A 248 -11.05 -1.70 27.39
N ASP A 249 -10.11 -1.67 28.33
CA ASP A 249 -8.75 -1.16 28.07
C ASP A 249 -8.06 -1.89 26.92
N GLU A 250 -8.25 -3.21 26.78
CA GLU A 250 -7.75 -4.00 25.65
C GLU A 250 -8.36 -3.56 24.32
N GLN A 251 -9.66 -3.29 24.31
CA GLN A 251 -10.36 -2.79 23.11
C GLN A 251 -9.90 -1.38 22.74
N ILE A 252 -9.68 -0.52 23.73
CA ILE A 252 -9.14 0.82 23.51
C ILE A 252 -7.72 0.74 22.92
N CYS A 253 -6.85 -0.10 23.47
CA CYS A 253 -5.50 -0.31 22.96
C CYS A 253 -5.52 -0.82 21.50
N ALA A 254 -6.37 -1.81 21.20
CA ALA A 254 -6.52 -2.37 19.86
C ALA A 254 -7.10 -1.34 18.86
N LEU A 255 -8.08 -0.54 19.31
CA LEU A 255 -8.77 0.44 18.47
C LEU A 255 -7.90 1.66 18.15
N LEU A 256 -7.16 2.17 19.14
CA LEU A 256 -6.34 3.37 19.04
C LEU A 256 -4.88 3.06 18.65
N GLY A 257 -4.46 1.78 18.66
CA GLY A 257 -3.09 1.35 18.37
C GLY A 257 -2.10 1.88 19.40
N VAL A 258 -2.52 2.00 20.66
CA VAL A 258 -1.67 2.44 21.77
C VAL A 258 -1.24 1.23 22.61
N PRO A 259 -0.02 1.23 23.18
CA PRO A 259 0.48 0.11 23.98
C PRO A 259 -0.22 0.01 25.34
N GLU A 260 -0.71 1.13 25.87
CA GLU A 260 -1.38 1.21 27.14
C GLU A 260 -2.53 2.23 27.09
N ALA A 261 -3.66 1.88 27.72
CA ALA A 261 -4.86 2.74 27.77
C ALA A 261 -4.72 3.85 28.84
N SER A 262 -3.61 4.59 28.84
CA SER A 262 -3.43 5.75 29.71
C SER A 262 -4.21 6.96 29.16
N ASP A 263 -4.68 7.86 30.05
CA ASP A 263 -5.43 9.05 29.61
C ASP A 263 -4.64 9.90 28.64
N GLU A 264 -3.33 10.02 28.84
CA GLU A 264 -2.45 10.81 28.00
C GLU A 264 -2.29 10.20 26.60
N GLU A 265 -2.18 8.88 26.50
CA GLU A 265 -2.08 8.20 25.20
C GLU A 265 -3.40 8.19 24.45
N ILE A 266 -4.53 8.03 25.14
CA ILE A 266 -5.86 8.16 24.56
C ILE A 266 -6.05 9.57 23.97
N GLU A 267 -5.71 10.62 24.71
CA GLU A 267 -5.84 12.00 24.21
C GLU A 267 -4.89 12.30 23.04
N ARG A 268 -3.66 11.79 23.07
CA ARG A 268 -2.72 11.90 21.94
C ARG A 268 -3.25 11.18 20.69
N ALA A 269 -3.81 9.98 20.85
CA ALA A 269 -4.40 9.22 19.75
C ALA A 269 -5.63 9.94 19.17
N ARG A 270 -6.52 10.46 20.02
CA ARG A 270 -7.67 11.27 19.61
C ARG A 270 -7.23 12.49 18.80
N ALA A 271 -6.26 13.24 19.29
CA ALA A 271 -5.74 14.42 18.60
C ALA A 271 -5.08 14.07 17.24
N ARG A 272 -4.49 12.87 17.10
CA ARG A 272 -3.98 12.37 15.82
C ARG A 272 -5.12 12.09 14.84
N ILE A 273 -6.14 11.34 15.28
CA ILE A 273 -7.31 10.98 14.48
C ILE A 273 -8.07 12.24 14.04
N GLU A 274 -8.29 13.20 14.95
CA GLU A 274 -8.96 14.46 14.62
C GLU A 274 -8.20 15.27 13.57
N ARG A 275 -6.87 15.41 13.73
CA ARG A 275 -6.02 16.12 12.74
C ARG A 275 -6.08 15.44 11.37
N LYS A 276 -6.03 14.11 11.34
CA LYS A 276 -6.09 13.33 10.09
C LYS A 276 -7.44 13.52 9.41
N ARG A 277 -8.54 13.38 10.16
CA ARG A 277 -9.90 13.61 9.66
C ARG A 277 -10.09 15.01 9.09
N ARG A 278 -9.61 16.04 9.78
CA ARG A 278 -9.69 17.43 9.31
C ARG A 278 -8.90 17.63 8.01
N LYS A 279 -7.70 17.04 7.92
CA LYS A 279 -6.89 17.09 6.70
C LYS A 279 -7.59 16.39 5.54
N ASP A 280 -8.14 15.19 5.76
CA ASP A 280 -8.82 14.42 4.72
C ASP A 280 -10.10 15.11 4.24
N GLN A 281 -10.87 15.73 5.14
CA GLN A 281 -12.04 16.55 4.78
C GLN A 281 -11.66 17.75 3.91
N LEU A 282 -10.56 18.45 4.24
CA LEU A 282 -10.07 19.57 3.45
C LEU A 282 -9.59 19.11 2.07
N THR A 283 -8.82 18.02 2.01
CA THR A 283 -8.30 17.48 0.75
C THR A 283 -9.45 16.97 -0.13
N SER A 284 -10.38 16.20 0.43
CA SER A 284 -11.56 15.70 -0.29
C SER A 284 -12.44 16.85 -0.79
N GLY A 285 -12.66 17.90 0.04
CA GLY A 285 -13.40 19.08 -0.36
C GLY A 285 -12.71 19.83 -1.52
N LEU A 286 -11.39 19.98 -1.46
CA LEU A 286 -10.61 20.63 -2.53
C LEU A 286 -10.68 19.83 -3.84
N CYS A 287 -10.46 18.51 -3.77
CA CYS A 287 -10.57 17.63 -4.93
C CYS A 287 -11.98 17.67 -5.55
N ALA A 288 -13.03 17.67 -4.71
CA ALA A 288 -14.41 17.80 -5.19
C ALA A 288 -14.63 19.13 -5.94
N CYS A 289 -14.14 20.25 -5.42
CA CYS A 289 -14.21 21.55 -6.09
C CYS A 289 -13.48 21.55 -7.44
N ILE A 290 -12.26 20.99 -7.49
CA ILE A 290 -11.48 20.88 -8.73
C ILE A 290 -12.25 20.05 -9.77
N MET A 291 -12.80 18.90 -9.37
CA MET A 291 -13.57 18.03 -10.27
C MET A 291 -14.87 18.67 -10.76
N ILE A 292 -15.55 19.45 -9.91
CA ILE A 292 -16.74 20.22 -10.34
C ILE A 292 -16.35 21.25 -11.39
N VAL A 293 -15.28 22.02 -11.17
CA VAL A 293 -14.78 23.00 -12.15
C VAL A 293 -14.37 22.34 -13.45
N ALA A 294 -13.65 21.22 -13.38
CA ALA A 294 -13.25 20.43 -14.56
C ALA A 294 -14.48 19.92 -15.33
N THR A 295 -15.51 19.46 -14.62
CA THR A 295 -16.75 18.99 -15.22
C THR A 295 -17.49 20.13 -15.91
N ILE A 296 -17.62 21.31 -15.28
CA ILE A 296 -18.22 22.49 -15.90
C ILE A 296 -17.45 22.89 -17.17
N ALA A 297 -16.11 22.94 -17.11
CA ALA A 297 -15.28 23.24 -18.27
C ALA A 297 -15.45 22.22 -19.40
N GLY A 298 -15.46 20.91 -19.09
CA GLY A 298 -15.70 19.86 -20.08
C GLY A 298 -17.08 19.95 -20.73
N LEU A 299 -18.14 20.25 -19.96
CA LEU A 299 -19.49 20.45 -20.48
C LEU A 299 -19.59 21.71 -21.35
N VAL A 300 -18.94 22.80 -20.98
CA VAL A 300 -18.87 24.01 -21.80
C VAL A 300 -18.20 23.71 -23.15
N MET A 301 -17.06 23.01 -23.15
CA MET A 301 -16.36 22.60 -24.36
C MET A 301 -17.17 21.65 -25.24
N LEU A 302 -18.11 20.88 -24.66
CA LEU A 302 -18.92 19.91 -25.39
C LEU A 302 -20.20 20.54 -25.98
N PHE A 303 -20.85 21.46 -25.24
CA PHE A 303 -22.19 21.94 -25.59
C PHE A 303 -22.25 23.38 -26.11
N VAL A 304 -21.19 24.17 -25.95
CA VAL A 304 -21.16 25.55 -26.44
C VAL A 304 -20.49 25.58 -27.83
N PRO A 305 -21.23 25.91 -28.90
CA PRO A 305 -20.72 25.83 -30.29
C PRO A 305 -19.46 26.63 -30.58
N GLU A 306 -19.24 27.73 -29.83
CA GLU A 306 -18.05 28.57 -29.97
C GLU A 306 -16.76 27.92 -29.40
N TYR A 307 -16.91 26.94 -28.49
CA TYR A 307 -15.81 26.24 -27.79
C TYR A 307 -15.80 24.72 -28.07
N GLU A 308 -16.64 24.24 -29.00
CA GLU A 308 -16.71 22.82 -29.35
C GLU A 308 -15.35 22.31 -29.85
N THR A 309 -14.73 21.41 -29.08
CA THR A 309 -13.44 20.83 -29.40
C THR A 309 -13.47 19.31 -29.21
N PRO A 310 -12.76 18.54 -30.06
CA PRO A 310 -12.66 17.09 -29.87
C PRO A 310 -11.90 16.69 -28.60
N TYR A 311 -11.30 17.65 -27.89
CA TYR A 311 -10.47 17.43 -26.72
C TYR A 311 -11.18 17.76 -25.39
N PHE A 312 -12.51 17.85 -25.37
CA PHE A 312 -13.31 18.16 -24.16
C PHE A 312 -12.97 17.25 -22.95
N TRP A 313 -12.58 16.00 -23.21
CA TRP A 313 -12.18 15.04 -22.19
C TRP A 313 -10.90 15.42 -21.43
N LEU A 314 -10.03 16.26 -22.01
CA LEU A 314 -8.82 16.77 -21.33
C LEU A 314 -9.14 17.56 -20.07
N ALA A 315 -10.32 18.19 -19.98
CA ALA A 315 -10.74 18.90 -18.78
C ALA A 315 -10.75 17.97 -17.55
N TRP A 316 -11.26 16.74 -17.69
CA TRP A 316 -11.26 15.77 -16.61
C TRP A 316 -9.88 15.16 -16.36
N ALA A 317 -9.11 14.92 -17.40
CA ALA A 317 -7.74 14.43 -17.25
C ALA A 317 -6.86 15.42 -16.46
N ILE A 318 -6.97 16.72 -16.77
CA ILE A 318 -6.25 17.78 -16.04
C ILE A 318 -6.80 17.93 -14.61
N GLY A 319 -8.14 17.93 -14.44
CA GLY A 319 -8.76 18.00 -13.11
C GLY A 319 -8.39 16.83 -12.20
N GLY A 320 -8.16 15.64 -12.77
CA GLY A 320 -7.71 14.46 -12.01
C GLY A 320 -6.21 14.44 -11.69
N LEU A 321 -5.40 15.27 -12.38
CA LEU A 321 -3.95 15.41 -12.12
C LEU A 321 -3.63 16.49 -11.09
N LEU A 322 -4.53 17.47 -10.88
CA LEU A 322 -4.42 18.54 -9.89
C LEU A 322 -4.92 18.09 -8.50
#